data_ea0b70b19fe1e6c0b4daae72efeaa13b
#
_entry.id   ea0b70b19fe1e6c0b4daae72efeaa13b
#
_cell.length_a   1.000
_cell.length_b   1.000
_cell.length_c   1.000
_cell.angle_alpha   90.00
_cell.angle_beta   90.00
_cell.angle_gamma   90.00
#
_symmetry.space_group_name_H-M   'P 1'
#
loop_
_entity.id
_entity.type
_entity.pdbx_description
1 polymer ?
#
loop_
_entity_poly.entity_id
_entity_poly.type
_entity_poly.pdbx_seq_one_letter_code
_entity_poly.pdbx_strand_id
1 'polypeptide(L)'
;MELREIDFEELVLDSDRPVLVDFWASWCPPCKMMQPVMEKLSAKVSDWADVYSVNIDRNPSLASQYQISGVPTFVAFAGGEPIDRKTGALTENQLTALLKRALEAMPPEDAEDDESECVSEDLEGPCDSGSNGELEDTAAVCQTLSPADPVNIQSRPDGTDKHDVSLFGPETQESQSTPSEGHRFITIVSGLPRSGTSLMMRMLNVGGIPALCDEHRTPDADNPNGYYEFESVKSIQNYGDWIDRAVGHSVKMVYNLLEHLPKDREYRVVFMRRQIDEIIQSQRAMLLRNGIKTEIPDEEIKELFERVLRQFYSWLPSQTHLKLINVSYNELLSRPASTIAQINRHLGYSLDTEAMAQVIDHSLYRNRAA
;
A
#
# COMPACT_ATOMS: atom_id res chain seq x y z
N MET A 1 -2.19 -10.30 22.30
CA MET A 1 -0.88 -11.00 22.47
C MET A 1 -0.06 -10.80 21.21
N GLU A 2 1.29 -10.60 21.30
CA GLU A 2 2.18 -10.54 20.12
C GLU A 2 2.55 -11.97 19.69
N LEU A 3 2.26 -12.33 18.43
CA LEU A 3 2.55 -13.65 17.87
C LEU A 3 3.94 -13.70 17.24
N ARG A 4 4.56 -14.85 17.32
CA ARG A 4 5.71 -15.26 16.50
C ARG A 4 5.20 -16.12 15.33
N GLU A 5 6.00 -16.25 14.30
CA GLU A 5 5.67 -17.07 13.12
C GLU A 5 5.24 -18.50 13.49
N ILE A 6 5.92 -19.10 14.48
CA ILE A 6 5.64 -20.45 14.94
C ILE A 6 4.28 -20.60 15.62
N ASP A 7 3.75 -19.53 16.20
CA ASP A 7 2.48 -19.54 16.92
C ASP A 7 1.29 -19.24 15.97
N PHE A 8 1.58 -18.82 14.73
CA PHE A 8 0.57 -18.29 13.81
C PHE A 8 -0.35 -19.38 13.26
N GLU A 9 0.18 -20.56 12.94
CA GLU A 9 -0.59 -21.69 12.44
C GLU A 9 -1.63 -22.13 13.48
N GLU A 10 -1.20 -22.44 14.68
CA GLU A 10 -2.07 -22.91 15.77
C GLU A 10 -3.11 -21.86 16.20
N LEU A 11 -2.71 -20.58 16.34
CA LEU A 11 -3.55 -19.55 16.94
C LEU A 11 -4.39 -18.76 15.94
N VAL A 12 -4.07 -18.83 14.63
CA VAL A 12 -4.79 -18.08 13.61
C VAL A 12 -5.39 -18.99 12.54
N LEU A 13 -4.62 -19.96 12.02
CA LEU A 13 -5.09 -20.80 10.92
C LEU A 13 -5.96 -21.94 11.41
N ASP A 14 -5.61 -22.56 12.54
CA ASP A 14 -6.36 -23.66 13.16
C ASP A 14 -7.41 -23.17 14.17
N SER A 15 -7.65 -21.84 14.22
CA SER A 15 -8.62 -21.28 15.17
C SER A 15 -10.06 -21.61 14.77
N ASP A 16 -10.84 -22.11 15.73
CA ASP A 16 -12.29 -22.32 15.66
C ASP A 16 -13.11 -21.04 15.86
N ARG A 17 -12.43 -19.89 16.03
CA ARG A 17 -13.03 -18.57 16.29
C ARG A 17 -12.53 -17.56 15.27
N PRO A 18 -13.31 -16.48 15.00
CA PRO A 18 -12.80 -15.36 14.20
C PRO A 18 -11.57 -14.74 14.84
N VAL A 19 -10.54 -14.49 14.05
CA VAL A 19 -9.29 -13.90 14.52
C VAL A 19 -9.01 -12.59 13.80
N LEU A 20 -8.62 -11.56 14.56
CA LEU A 20 -8.09 -10.31 14.02
C LEU A 20 -6.59 -10.23 14.28
N VAL A 21 -5.81 -10.07 13.23
CA VAL A 21 -4.35 -9.88 13.33
C VAL A 21 -3.99 -8.45 12.96
N ASP A 22 -3.34 -7.74 13.88
CA ASP A 22 -2.71 -6.43 13.68
C ASP A 22 -1.26 -6.60 13.23
N PHE A 23 -0.97 -6.36 11.96
CA PHE A 23 0.40 -6.29 11.46
C PHE A 23 0.95 -4.89 11.72
N TRP A 24 1.99 -4.81 12.57
CA TRP A 24 2.55 -3.56 13.07
C TRP A 24 4.07 -3.54 13.02
N ALA A 25 4.66 -2.37 13.27
CA ALA A 25 6.11 -2.23 13.37
C ALA A 25 6.50 -1.25 14.50
N SER A 26 7.69 -1.47 15.08
CA SER A 26 8.19 -0.65 16.18
C SER A 26 8.49 0.81 15.80
N TRP A 27 8.79 1.06 14.55
CA TRP A 27 9.05 2.37 13.95
C TRP A 27 7.79 3.07 13.43
N CYS A 28 6.60 2.48 13.58
CA CYS A 28 5.34 2.98 13.03
C CYS A 28 4.56 3.77 14.10
N PRO A 29 4.55 5.11 14.07
CA PRO A 29 3.79 5.91 15.05
C PRO A 29 2.28 5.65 15.02
N PRO A 30 1.60 5.53 13.86
CA PRO A 30 0.19 5.16 13.83
C PRO A 30 -0.11 3.82 14.49
N CYS A 31 0.81 2.83 14.39
CA CYS A 31 0.63 1.54 15.03
C CYS A 31 0.61 1.66 16.55
N LYS A 32 1.53 2.45 17.13
CA LYS A 32 1.55 2.70 18.56
C LYS A 32 0.27 3.39 19.03
N MET A 33 -0.26 4.32 18.23
CA MET A 33 -1.52 4.99 18.56
C MET A 33 -2.72 4.05 18.52
N MET A 34 -2.63 2.93 17.79
CA MET A 34 -3.66 1.89 17.73
C MET A 34 -3.60 0.93 18.91
N GLN A 35 -2.49 0.79 19.63
CA GLN A 35 -2.34 -0.17 20.74
C GLN A 35 -3.47 -0.07 21.77
N PRO A 36 -3.84 1.12 22.32
CA PRO A 36 -4.95 1.21 23.27
C PRO A 36 -6.31 0.81 22.68
N VAL A 37 -6.50 1.02 21.37
CA VAL A 37 -7.72 0.61 20.65
C VAL A 37 -7.78 -0.91 20.55
N MET A 38 -6.65 -1.54 20.23
CA MET A 38 -6.52 -3.00 20.15
C MET A 38 -6.74 -3.67 21.50
N GLU A 39 -6.19 -3.12 22.59
CA GLU A 39 -6.39 -3.62 23.94
C GLU A 39 -7.87 -3.57 24.36
N LYS A 40 -8.55 -2.43 24.12
CA LYS A 40 -9.97 -2.27 24.39
C LYS A 40 -10.82 -3.22 23.54
N LEU A 41 -10.50 -3.37 22.26
CA LEU A 41 -11.18 -4.30 21.37
C LEU A 41 -11.03 -5.74 21.84
N SER A 42 -9.81 -6.17 22.13
CA SER A 42 -9.50 -7.53 22.59
C SER A 42 -10.31 -7.89 23.83
N ALA A 43 -10.38 -6.99 24.82
CA ALA A 43 -11.20 -7.19 26.02
C ALA A 43 -12.71 -7.28 25.73
N LYS A 44 -13.19 -6.55 24.70
CA LYS A 44 -14.62 -6.48 24.37
C LYS A 44 -15.12 -7.68 23.56
N VAL A 45 -14.25 -8.28 22.75
CA VAL A 45 -14.62 -9.38 21.85
C VAL A 45 -14.16 -10.75 22.34
N SER A 46 -13.51 -10.81 23.50
CA SER A 46 -12.92 -12.04 24.09
C SER A 46 -13.85 -13.25 24.17
N ASP A 47 -15.17 -13.02 24.25
CA ASP A 47 -16.15 -14.09 24.34
C ASP A 47 -16.39 -14.82 23.00
N TRP A 48 -16.08 -14.18 21.86
CA TRP A 48 -16.44 -14.71 20.54
C TRP A 48 -15.37 -14.55 19.46
N ALA A 49 -14.26 -13.84 19.72
CA ALA A 49 -13.17 -13.61 18.76
C ALA A 49 -11.84 -13.39 19.47
N ASP A 50 -10.76 -13.68 18.78
CA ASP A 50 -9.41 -13.46 19.24
C ASP A 50 -8.72 -12.31 18.52
N VAL A 51 -7.82 -11.61 19.24
CA VAL A 51 -7.11 -10.46 18.73
C VAL A 51 -5.62 -10.62 19.02
N TYR A 52 -4.83 -10.67 17.96
CA TYR A 52 -3.38 -10.83 18.00
C TYR A 52 -2.66 -9.69 17.29
N SER A 53 -1.37 -9.59 17.51
CA SER A 53 -0.49 -8.66 16.81
C SER A 53 0.76 -9.37 16.30
N VAL A 54 1.22 -8.99 15.09
CA VAL A 54 2.42 -9.53 14.45
C VAL A 54 3.34 -8.36 14.11
N ASN A 55 4.55 -8.39 14.65
CA ASN A 55 5.58 -7.42 14.29
C ASN A 55 6.23 -7.84 12.97
N ILE A 56 6.07 -7.03 11.92
CA ILE A 56 6.55 -7.34 10.57
C ILE A 56 8.08 -7.39 10.47
N ASP A 57 8.80 -6.65 11.32
CA ASP A 57 10.27 -6.65 11.31
C ASP A 57 10.83 -7.96 11.89
N ARG A 58 10.07 -8.63 12.77
CA ARG A 58 10.43 -9.91 13.39
C ARG A 58 9.89 -11.12 12.64
N ASN A 59 8.82 -10.92 11.84
CA ASN A 59 8.12 -11.96 11.09
C ASN A 59 7.96 -11.56 9.61
N PRO A 60 9.06 -11.35 8.86
CA PRO A 60 9.01 -10.89 7.48
C PRO A 60 8.35 -11.90 6.54
N SER A 61 8.42 -13.21 6.84
CA SER A 61 7.75 -14.27 6.07
C SER A 61 6.25 -14.11 6.10
N LEU A 62 5.66 -13.89 7.29
CA LEU A 62 4.21 -13.63 7.44
C LEU A 62 3.80 -12.33 6.74
N ALA A 63 4.60 -11.27 6.88
CA ALA A 63 4.32 -10.01 6.19
C ALA A 63 4.29 -10.20 4.66
N SER A 64 5.19 -11.00 4.12
CA SER A 64 5.24 -11.33 2.68
C SER A 64 4.07 -12.23 2.27
N GLN A 65 3.79 -13.29 3.04
CA GLN A 65 2.70 -14.25 2.78
C GLN A 65 1.35 -13.55 2.68
N TYR A 66 1.07 -12.63 3.61
CA TYR A 66 -0.18 -11.85 3.62
C TYR A 66 -0.08 -10.52 2.86
N GLN A 67 0.99 -10.31 2.08
CA GLN A 67 1.20 -9.12 1.24
C GLN A 67 0.99 -7.82 2.03
N ILE A 68 1.60 -7.72 3.22
CA ILE A 68 1.49 -6.54 4.08
C ILE A 68 2.40 -5.44 3.53
N SER A 69 1.80 -4.52 2.79
CA SER A 69 2.48 -3.43 2.09
C SER A 69 2.55 -2.12 2.90
N GLY A 70 1.92 -2.08 4.05
CA GLY A 70 1.92 -0.90 4.95
C GLY A 70 1.42 -1.26 6.34
N VAL A 71 1.78 -0.46 7.34
CA VAL A 71 1.38 -0.68 8.73
C VAL A 71 0.77 0.59 9.34
N PRO A 72 -0.22 0.43 10.26
CA PRO A 72 -0.85 -0.83 10.65
C PRO A 72 -1.72 -1.42 9.54
N THR A 73 -1.75 -2.75 9.43
CA THR A 73 -2.72 -3.47 8.60
C THR A 73 -3.41 -4.53 9.44
N PHE A 74 -4.72 -4.52 9.41
CA PHE A 74 -5.58 -5.44 10.14
C PHE A 74 -6.17 -6.45 9.17
N VAL A 75 -5.97 -7.73 9.46
CA VAL A 75 -6.52 -8.83 8.67
C VAL A 75 -7.43 -9.65 9.58
N ALA A 76 -8.65 -9.88 9.15
CA ALA A 76 -9.61 -10.74 9.84
C ALA A 76 -9.66 -12.11 9.17
N PHE A 77 -9.56 -13.16 9.99
CA PHE A 77 -9.52 -14.56 9.58
C PHE A 77 -10.76 -15.29 10.08
N ALA A 78 -11.19 -16.30 9.31
CA ALA A 78 -12.22 -17.28 9.69
C ALA A 78 -11.86 -18.64 9.11
N GLY A 79 -11.82 -19.68 9.94
CA GLY A 79 -11.43 -21.02 9.51
C GLY A 79 -10.06 -21.08 8.78
N GLY A 80 -9.08 -20.31 9.26
CA GLY A 80 -7.75 -20.23 8.68
C GLY A 80 -7.61 -19.31 7.44
N GLU A 81 -8.72 -18.84 6.84
CA GLU A 81 -8.69 -18.03 5.63
C GLU A 81 -8.81 -16.52 5.92
N PRO A 82 -8.06 -15.67 5.22
CA PRO A 82 -8.20 -14.22 5.36
C PRO A 82 -9.46 -13.72 4.65
N ILE A 83 -10.44 -13.25 5.42
CA ILE A 83 -11.77 -12.82 4.93
C ILE A 83 -11.78 -11.36 4.47
N ASP A 84 -11.16 -10.47 5.25
CA ASP A 84 -11.11 -9.03 4.91
C ASP A 84 -9.88 -8.37 5.54
N ARG A 85 -9.42 -7.28 4.93
CA ARG A 85 -8.29 -6.50 5.44
C ARG A 85 -8.50 -5.00 5.28
N LYS A 86 -7.88 -4.24 6.19
CA LYS A 86 -7.81 -2.78 6.12
C LYS A 86 -6.45 -2.28 6.55
N THR A 87 -5.90 -1.32 5.81
CA THR A 87 -4.63 -0.67 6.12
C THR A 87 -4.86 0.75 6.63
N GLY A 88 -4.07 1.15 7.62
CA GLY A 88 -4.14 2.45 8.28
C GLY A 88 -4.86 2.40 9.61
N ALA A 89 -4.85 3.53 10.34
CA ALA A 89 -5.51 3.63 11.64
C ALA A 89 -7.03 3.53 11.49
N LEU A 90 -7.64 2.67 12.29
CA LEU A 90 -9.08 2.36 12.27
C LEU A 90 -9.73 2.64 13.62
N THR A 91 -11.02 2.92 13.61
CA THR A 91 -11.84 3.00 14.84
C THR A 91 -12.16 1.60 15.37
N GLU A 92 -12.44 1.48 16.66
CA GLU A 92 -12.91 0.25 17.28
C GLU A 92 -14.13 -0.35 16.54
N ASN A 93 -15.06 0.51 16.09
CA ASN A 93 -16.23 0.05 15.34
C ASN A 93 -15.87 -0.54 13.97
N GLN A 94 -14.88 0.01 13.30
CA GLN A 94 -14.40 -0.53 12.01
C GLN A 94 -13.69 -1.87 12.20
N LEU A 95 -12.90 -2.02 13.25
CA LEU A 95 -12.25 -3.29 13.61
C LEU A 95 -13.29 -4.35 14.03
N THR A 96 -14.28 -3.95 14.81
CA THR A 96 -15.42 -4.84 15.17
C THR A 96 -16.19 -5.27 13.92
N ALA A 97 -16.35 -4.39 12.93
CA ALA A 97 -17.02 -4.75 11.67
C ALA A 97 -16.20 -5.74 10.82
N LEU A 98 -14.86 -5.68 10.86
CA LEU A 98 -13.99 -6.70 10.25
C LEU A 98 -14.22 -8.07 10.89
N LEU A 99 -14.18 -8.13 12.24
CA LEU A 99 -14.40 -9.37 12.97
C LEU A 99 -15.81 -9.96 12.76
N LYS A 100 -16.84 -9.12 12.65
CA LYS A 100 -18.20 -9.60 12.37
C LYS A 100 -18.32 -10.25 11.00
N ARG A 101 -17.64 -9.72 9.99
CA ARG A 101 -17.58 -10.35 8.66
C ARG A 101 -16.84 -11.68 8.69
N ALA A 102 -15.78 -11.79 9.49
CA ALA A 102 -15.13 -13.06 9.71
C ALA A 102 -16.05 -14.05 10.44
N LEU A 103 -16.81 -13.60 11.46
CA LEU A 103 -17.79 -14.44 12.14
C LEU A 103 -18.88 -14.97 11.19
N GLU A 104 -19.38 -14.12 10.28
CA GLU A 104 -20.35 -14.49 9.25
C GLU A 104 -19.79 -15.50 8.22
N ALA A 105 -18.47 -15.56 8.09
CA ALA A 105 -17.76 -16.44 7.17
C ALA A 105 -17.22 -17.71 7.83
N MET A 106 -17.42 -17.90 9.14
CA MET A 106 -17.04 -19.14 9.83
C MET A 106 -17.79 -20.34 9.24
N PRO A 107 -17.09 -21.46 9.00
CA PRO A 107 -17.78 -22.69 8.60
C PRO A 107 -18.77 -23.13 9.69
N PRO A 108 -19.89 -23.77 9.34
CA PRO A 108 -20.83 -24.29 10.33
C PRO A 108 -20.16 -25.35 11.22
N GLU A 109 -20.44 -25.32 12.51
CA GLU A 109 -19.86 -26.23 13.52
C GLU A 109 -20.20 -27.72 13.31
N ASP A 110 -21.11 -28.07 12.39
CA ASP A 110 -21.63 -29.42 12.17
C ASP A 110 -21.08 -30.13 10.92
N ALA A 111 -19.89 -29.79 10.45
CA ALA A 111 -19.19 -30.61 9.45
C ALA A 111 -18.33 -31.69 10.16
N GLU A 112 -18.94 -32.48 11.06
CA GLU A 112 -18.35 -33.76 11.46
C GLU A 112 -18.32 -34.65 10.20
N ASP A 113 -17.14 -35.13 9.84
CA ASP A 113 -16.93 -36.12 8.80
C ASP A 113 -17.82 -37.33 9.04
N ASP A 114 -18.96 -37.38 8.34
CA ASP A 114 -19.73 -38.62 8.21
C ASP A 114 -18.93 -39.61 7.32
N GLU A 115 -17.84 -40.13 7.88
CA GLU A 115 -17.28 -41.35 7.43
C GLU A 115 -18.28 -42.48 7.77
N SER A 116 -19.39 -42.55 7.01
CA SER A 116 -20.26 -43.71 7.05
C SER A 116 -19.44 -44.94 6.69
N GLU A 117 -19.22 -45.76 7.72
CA GLU A 117 -18.74 -47.14 7.64
C GLU A 117 -19.34 -47.85 6.43
N CYS A 118 -18.55 -48.12 5.41
CA CYS A 118 -18.86 -49.16 4.44
C CYS A 118 -18.75 -50.51 5.13
N VAL A 119 -19.84 -50.95 5.72
CA VAL A 119 -20.01 -52.31 6.21
C VAL A 119 -19.96 -53.21 4.98
N SER A 120 -18.89 -53.97 4.84
CA SER A 120 -18.76 -55.07 3.88
C SER A 120 -19.63 -56.27 4.38
N GLU A 121 -20.80 -56.45 3.79
CA GLU A 121 -21.50 -57.75 3.87
C GLU A 121 -20.91 -58.72 2.84
N ASP A 122 -20.33 -59.77 3.36
CA ASP A 122 -19.89 -60.97 2.65
C ASP A 122 -21.06 -61.67 1.98
N LEU A 123 -20.98 -61.85 0.64
CA LEU A 123 -21.76 -62.88 -0.07
C LEU A 123 -20.84 -63.63 -1.00
N GLU A 124 -20.51 -64.85 -0.54
CA GLU A 124 -19.88 -65.90 -1.34
C GLU A 124 -20.83 -66.42 -2.44
N GLY A 125 -20.32 -66.66 -3.62
CA GLY A 125 -20.98 -67.47 -4.66
C GLY A 125 -20.17 -67.49 -5.97
N PRO A 126 -20.13 -68.60 -6.70
CA PRO A 126 -18.88 -69.09 -7.29
C PRO A 126 -18.63 -68.71 -8.76
N CYS A 127 -17.39 -68.91 -9.15
CA CYS A 127 -16.82 -68.80 -10.48
C CYS A 127 -17.58 -69.48 -11.61
N ASP A 128 -17.70 -68.83 -12.76
CA ASP A 128 -17.56 -69.56 -14.00
C ASP A 128 -16.84 -68.70 -15.09
N SER A 129 -16.13 -69.45 -15.90
CA SER A 129 -15.14 -69.09 -16.85
C SER A 129 -15.69 -68.54 -18.16
N GLY A 130 -14.96 -67.62 -18.82
CA GLY A 130 -15.02 -67.55 -20.26
C GLY A 130 -14.73 -66.27 -20.97
N SER A 131 -13.56 -66.23 -21.57
CA SER A 131 -13.20 -65.68 -22.88
C SER A 131 -13.07 -64.16 -23.12
N ASN A 132 -11.84 -63.81 -23.39
CA ASN A 132 -11.28 -62.95 -24.48
C ASN A 132 -12.09 -61.79 -25.05
N GLY A 133 -11.48 -60.63 -25.08
CA GLY A 133 -11.86 -59.54 -25.93
C GLY A 133 -10.98 -58.31 -25.74
N GLU A 134 -10.18 -58.08 -26.67
CA GLU A 134 -9.19 -57.11 -27.04
C GLU A 134 -9.27 -55.65 -26.50
N LEU A 135 -8.08 -55.15 -26.39
CA LEU A 135 -7.65 -53.75 -26.25
C LEU A 135 -8.34 -52.74 -27.17
N GLU A 136 -8.70 -51.56 -26.68
CA GLU A 136 -8.49 -50.31 -27.44
C GLU A 136 -8.19 -49.13 -26.50
N ASP A 137 -7.07 -48.52 -26.80
CA ASP A 137 -6.59 -47.21 -26.35
C ASP A 137 -7.57 -46.10 -26.69
N THR A 138 -7.79 -45.19 -25.77
CA THR A 138 -8.11 -43.82 -26.13
C THR A 138 -7.48 -42.80 -25.15
N ALA A 139 -6.30 -42.38 -25.53
CA ALA A 139 -5.70 -41.15 -25.04
C ALA A 139 -6.47 -39.95 -25.58
N ALA A 140 -7.04 -39.10 -24.73
CA ALA A 140 -7.64 -37.81 -25.11
C ALA A 140 -6.67 -36.67 -24.88
N VAL A 141 -6.30 -36.13 -25.99
CA VAL A 141 -5.41 -35.05 -26.32
C VAL A 141 -5.91 -33.70 -25.71
N CYS A 142 -4.99 -33.06 -25.03
CA CYS A 142 -5.06 -31.64 -24.71
C CYS A 142 -4.73 -30.84 -25.98
N GLN A 143 -5.68 -30.07 -26.54
CA GLN A 143 -5.41 -29.19 -27.66
C GLN A 143 -5.35 -27.72 -27.22
N THR A 144 -4.17 -27.16 -27.43
CA THR A 144 -3.77 -25.76 -27.48
C THR A 144 -4.55 -24.98 -28.55
N LEU A 145 -4.99 -23.77 -28.22
CA LEU A 145 -5.46 -22.78 -29.20
C LEU A 145 -4.45 -21.61 -29.26
N SER A 146 -3.86 -21.44 -30.43
CA SER A 146 -3.03 -20.31 -30.84
C SER A 146 -3.85 -19.34 -31.71
N PRO A 147 -3.40 -18.07 -31.90
CA PRO A 147 -4.24 -16.95 -32.30
C PRO A 147 -4.45 -16.83 -33.81
N ALA A 148 -5.58 -16.26 -34.21
CA ALA A 148 -5.94 -15.98 -35.60
C ALA A 148 -5.64 -14.50 -35.96
N ASP A 149 -5.11 -14.33 -37.17
CA ASP A 149 -4.67 -13.11 -37.83
C ASP A 149 -5.84 -12.22 -38.37
N PRO A 150 -5.54 -11.00 -38.85
CA PRO A 150 -6.50 -9.92 -39.03
C PRO A 150 -7.24 -9.96 -40.34
N VAL A 151 -8.53 -9.58 -40.34
CA VAL A 151 -9.32 -9.39 -41.53
C VAL A 151 -9.30 -7.93 -41.97
N ASN A 152 -8.79 -7.71 -43.15
CA ASN A 152 -8.84 -6.49 -43.96
C ASN A 152 -10.18 -6.36 -44.69
N ILE A 153 -10.93 -5.25 -44.52
CA ILE A 153 -11.98 -4.88 -45.45
C ILE A 153 -11.90 -3.39 -45.77
N GLN A 154 -11.70 -3.14 -47.04
CA GLN A 154 -11.73 -1.84 -47.74
C GLN A 154 -13.17 -1.43 -48.12
N SER A 155 -13.30 -0.13 -48.33
CA SER A 155 -14.18 0.63 -49.23
C SER A 155 -15.46 1.27 -48.68
N ARG A 156 -15.43 2.62 -48.86
CA ARG A 156 -16.51 3.61 -48.87
C ARG A 156 -17.48 3.40 -50.09
N PRO A 157 -18.62 4.17 -50.27
CA PRO A 157 -18.74 5.62 -50.05
C PRO A 157 -20.14 6.17 -49.61
N ASP A 158 -20.09 7.47 -49.22
CA ASP A 158 -21.08 8.57 -49.38
C ASP A 158 -22.55 8.49 -48.93
N GLY A 159 -22.93 9.57 -48.21
CA GLY A 159 -24.31 10.02 -48.09
C GLY A 159 -24.61 10.91 -46.86
N THR A 160 -24.51 12.21 -47.04
CA THR A 160 -25.08 13.37 -46.31
C THR A 160 -26.32 13.10 -45.45
N ASP A 161 -26.39 13.55 -44.19
CA ASP A 161 -27.17 14.73 -43.81
C ASP A 161 -27.07 15.10 -42.30
N LYS A 162 -27.38 16.35 -42.03
CA LYS A 162 -27.17 17.22 -40.86
C LYS A 162 -28.09 16.96 -39.65
N HIS A 163 -27.68 17.58 -38.55
CA HIS A 163 -28.36 17.93 -37.28
C HIS A 163 -28.22 16.88 -36.15
N ASP A 164 -27.88 17.16 -34.92
CA ASP A 164 -27.76 18.37 -34.11
C ASP A 164 -27.30 17.95 -32.68
N VAL A 165 -26.60 18.86 -31.98
CA VAL A 165 -26.49 19.01 -30.52
C VAL A 165 -25.75 17.96 -29.66
N SER A 166 -24.46 18.28 -29.44
CA SER A 166 -23.73 18.38 -28.15
C SER A 166 -24.21 17.57 -26.97
N LEU A 167 -23.30 16.76 -26.43
CA LEU A 167 -23.01 16.58 -24.97
C LEU A 167 -21.91 15.52 -24.81
N PHE A 168 -20.68 15.85 -25.14
CA PHE A 168 -19.51 15.16 -24.56
C PHE A 168 -18.52 16.22 -24.16
N GLY A 169 -18.22 16.23 -22.83
CA GLY A 169 -17.16 17.03 -22.25
C GLY A 169 -15.79 16.58 -22.77
N PRO A 170 -14.75 17.39 -22.59
CA PRO A 170 -13.46 17.14 -23.23
C PRO A 170 -12.82 15.88 -22.68
N GLU A 171 -12.50 14.95 -23.60
CA GLU A 171 -11.55 13.89 -23.36
C GLU A 171 -10.23 14.52 -22.92
N THR A 172 -9.84 14.29 -21.68
CA THR A 172 -8.51 14.60 -21.21
C THR A 172 -7.53 13.68 -21.94
N GLN A 173 -6.91 14.22 -22.97
CA GLN A 173 -5.73 13.60 -23.57
C GLN A 173 -4.66 13.48 -22.49
N GLU A 174 -4.34 12.25 -22.11
CA GLU A 174 -3.10 11.91 -21.41
C GLU A 174 -1.94 12.42 -22.25
N SER A 175 -1.39 13.55 -21.88
CA SER A 175 -0.12 14.02 -22.42
C SER A 175 0.98 13.13 -21.83
N GLN A 176 1.30 12.03 -22.51
CA GLN A 176 2.55 11.30 -22.29
C GLN A 176 3.69 12.20 -22.71
N SER A 177 4.18 13.02 -21.79
CA SER A 177 5.45 13.73 -21.96
C SER A 177 6.56 12.68 -21.86
N THR A 178 7.16 12.36 -23.00
CA THR A 178 8.37 11.54 -23.06
C THR A 178 9.46 12.20 -22.22
N PRO A 179 10.17 11.44 -21.33
CA PRO A 179 11.28 11.96 -20.54
C PRO A 179 12.36 12.53 -21.50
N SER A 180 12.86 13.72 -21.21
CA SER A 180 13.97 14.30 -21.96
C SER A 180 15.20 13.39 -21.85
N GLU A 181 15.86 13.09 -22.99
CA GLU A 181 17.08 12.30 -23.04
C GLU A 181 18.16 12.89 -22.12
N GLY A 182 18.47 12.22 -21.01
CA GLY A 182 19.60 12.61 -20.17
C GLY A 182 19.59 12.19 -18.71
N HIS A 183 18.45 11.88 -18.10
CA HIS A 183 18.40 11.63 -16.66
C HIS A 183 18.27 10.13 -16.35
N ARG A 184 19.39 9.55 -15.84
CA ARG A 184 19.48 8.11 -15.51
C ARG A 184 19.21 7.79 -14.05
N PHE A 185 18.61 8.72 -13.29
CA PHE A 185 18.27 8.52 -11.88
C PHE A 185 16.76 8.58 -11.66
N ILE A 186 16.36 8.07 -10.51
CA ILE A 186 14.97 8.12 -10.03
C ILE A 186 14.86 9.23 -9.01
N THR A 187 13.84 10.08 -9.13
CA THR A 187 13.54 11.11 -8.14
C THR A 187 12.64 10.55 -7.05
N ILE A 188 13.09 10.59 -5.80
CA ILE A 188 12.32 10.12 -4.66
C ILE A 188 11.89 11.31 -3.80
N VAL A 189 10.60 11.38 -3.48
CA VAL A 189 10.08 12.30 -2.44
C VAL A 189 9.81 11.50 -1.18
N SER A 190 10.53 11.81 -0.11
CA SER A 190 10.45 11.07 1.15
C SER A 190 10.32 11.99 2.36
N GLY A 191 10.15 11.40 3.54
CA GLY A 191 10.04 12.09 4.82
C GLY A 191 9.13 11.34 5.79
N LEU A 192 8.91 11.94 6.96
CA LEU A 192 7.90 11.45 7.89
C LEU A 192 6.49 11.65 7.32
N PRO A 193 5.52 10.81 7.70
CA PRO A 193 4.11 11.07 7.40
C PRO A 193 3.71 12.50 7.81
N ARG A 194 2.92 13.20 6.99
CA ARG A 194 2.45 14.59 7.23
C ARG A 194 3.54 15.67 7.15
N SER A 195 4.72 15.37 6.62
CA SER A 195 5.81 16.34 6.43
C SER A 195 5.69 17.21 5.18
N GLY A 196 4.67 17.00 4.32
CA GLY A 196 4.47 17.77 3.08
C GLY A 196 4.92 17.07 1.80
N THR A 197 5.11 15.77 1.84
CA THR A 197 5.52 14.96 0.67
C THR A 197 4.55 15.06 -0.51
N SER A 198 3.22 15.11 -0.28
CA SER A 198 2.24 15.26 -1.37
C SER A 198 2.33 16.63 -2.06
N LEU A 199 2.60 17.73 -1.30
CA LEU A 199 2.86 19.04 -1.88
C LEU A 199 4.09 18.97 -2.80
N MET A 200 5.17 18.36 -2.33
CA MET A 200 6.41 18.24 -3.11
C MET A 200 6.19 17.41 -4.39
N MET A 201 5.46 16.30 -4.31
CA MET A 201 5.10 15.51 -5.50
C MET A 201 4.35 16.36 -6.53
N ARG A 202 3.36 17.14 -6.07
CA ARG A 202 2.61 18.05 -6.95
C ARG A 202 3.51 19.13 -7.57
N MET A 203 4.40 19.72 -6.79
CA MET A 203 5.37 20.73 -7.29
C MET A 203 6.29 20.13 -8.35
N LEU A 204 6.85 18.95 -8.12
CA LEU A 204 7.71 18.28 -9.10
C LEU A 204 6.95 17.92 -10.38
N ASN A 205 5.70 17.45 -10.25
CA ASN A 205 4.87 17.10 -11.39
C ASN A 205 4.59 18.30 -12.30
N VAL A 206 4.20 19.45 -11.75
CA VAL A 206 3.99 20.68 -12.56
C VAL A 206 5.31 21.29 -13.00
N GLY A 207 6.40 21.04 -12.28
CA GLY A 207 7.74 21.48 -12.62
C GLY A 207 8.42 20.70 -13.76
N GLY A 208 7.77 19.63 -14.25
CA GLY A 208 8.23 18.85 -15.40
C GLY A 208 8.83 17.48 -15.06
N ILE A 209 8.76 17.01 -13.80
CA ILE A 209 9.08 15.63 -13.42
C ILE A 209 7.77 14.89 -13.14
N PRO A 210 7.26 14.09 -14.07
CA PRO A 210 5.97 13.42 -13.90
C PRO A 210 5.96 12.50 -12.68
N ALA A 211 4.85 12.48 -11.97
CA ALA A 211 4.67 11.60 -10.82
C ALA A 211 4.32 10.18 -11.28
N LEU A 212 5.04 9.18 -10.79
CA LEU A 212 4.62 7.79 -10.90
C LEU A 212 3.72 7.49 -9.70
N CYS A 213 2.43 7.41 -9.95
CA CYS A 213 1.40 7.14 -8.93
C CYS A 213 0.26 6.33 -9.55
N ASP A 214 -0.56 5.74 -8.70
CA ASP A 214 -1.82 5.12 -9.05
C ASP A 214 -2.99 5.90 -8.42
N GLU A 215 -4.20 5.65 -8.90
CA GLU A 215 -5.41 6.37 -8.46
C GLU A 215 -6.18 5.63 -7.34
N HIS A 216 -5.55 4.68 -6.66
CA HIS A 216 -6.21 3.87 -5.64
C HIS A 216 -6.74 4.67 -4.44
N ARG A 217 -6.13 5.81 -4.14
CA ARG A 217 -6.58 6.68 -3.05
C ARG A 217 -7.08 8.02 -3.56
N THR A 218 -8.39 8.21 -3.46
CA THR A 218 -9.05 9.48 -3.85
C THR A 218 -8.69 10.63 -2.91
N PRO A 219 -8.66 11.89 -3.42
CA PRO A 219 -8.53 13.07 -2.58
C PRO A 219 -9.60 13.14 -1.50
N ASP A 220 -9.25 13.67 -0.32
CA ASP A 220 -10.15 13.86 0.80
C ASP A 220 -9.89 15.19 1.52
N ALA A 221 -10.60 15.46 2.63
CA ALA A 221 -10.42 16.67 3.43
C ALA A 221 -9.01 16.84 4.04
N ASP A 222 -8.26 15.74 4.18
CA ASP A 222 -6.89 15.73 4.68
C ASP A 222 -5.86 16.07 3.61
N ASN A 223 -6.16 15.71 2.37
CA ASN A 223 -5.32 15.97 1.21
C ASN A 223 -6.16 16.19 -0.05
N PRO A 224 -6.78 17.37 -0.20
CA PRO A 224 -7.70 17.66 -1.30
C PRO A 224 -7.04 17.67 -2.69
N ASN A 225 -5.71 17.75 -2.74
CA ASN A 225 -4.93 17.74 -3.98
C ASN A 225 -4.36 16.36 -4.37
N GLY A 226 -4.83 15.28 -3.71
CA GLY A 226 -4.41 13.92 -3.98
C GLY A 226 -3.16 13.47 -3.21
N TYR A 227 -3.00 12.17 -3.14
CA TYR A 227 -1.98 11.53 -2.30
C TYR A 227 -0.70 11.19 -3.04
N TYR A 228 -0.72 11.03 -4.36
CA TYR A 228 0.43 10.61 -5.18
C TYR A 228 1.08 9.33 -4.65
N GLU A 229 0.27 8.40 -4.18
CA GLU A 229 0.75 7.11 -3.72
C GLU A 229 0.91 6.18 -4.93
N PHE A 230 1.89 5.29 -4.85
CA PHE A 230 2.12 4.24 -5.82
C PHE A 230 2.23 2.92 -5.06
N GLU A 231 1.24 2.05 -5.23
CA GLU A 231 1.08 0.85 -4.40
C GLU A 231 2.29 -0.08 -4.50
N SER A 232 2.85 -0.21 -5.71
CA SER A 232 4.04 -1.06 -5.94
C SER A 232 5.26 -0.68 -5.12
N VAL A 233 5.36 0.56 -4.61
CA VAL A 233 6.45 0.99 -3.71
C VAL A 233 6.41 0.23 -2.38
N LYS A 234 5.22 -0.14 -1.91
CA LYS A 234 5.04 -0.86 -0.65
C LYS A 234 5.59 -2.29 -0.71
N SER A 235 5.67 -2.85 -1.93
CA SER A 235 6.21 -4.19 -2.20
C SER A 235 7.64 -4.15 -2.75
N ILE A 236 8.43 -3.13 -2.39
CA ILE A 236 9.78 -2.90 -2.94
C ILE A 236 10.73 -4.08 -2.73
N GLN A 237 10.49 -4.91 -1.73
CA GLN A 237 11.27 -6.15 -1.48
C GLN A 237 11.10 -7.18 -2.59
N ASN A 238 9.99 -7.12 -3.34
CA ASN A 238 9.69 -7.97 -4.49
C ASN A 238 9.96 -7.19 -5.78
N TYR A 239 11.18 -6.71 -5.98
CA TYR A 239 11.64 -5.88 -7.10
C TYR A 239 10.84 -6.13 -8.38
N GLY A 240 9.77 -5.35 -8.57
CA GLY A 240 8.97 -5.41 -9.79
C GLY A 240 9.53 -4.47 -10.86
N ASP A 241 9.05 -4.61 -12.08
CA ASP A 241 9.40 -3.79 -13.26
C ASP A 241 9.17 -2.27 -13.07
N TRP A 242 8.56 -1.89 -11.92
CA TRP A 242 8.21 -0.51 -11.65
C TRP A 242 9.44 0.40 -11.47
N ILE A 243 10.56 -0.13 -10.96
CA ILE A 243 11.79 0.66 -10.74
C ILE A 243 12.35 1.17 -12.07
N ASP A 244 12.32 0.36 -13.13
CA ASP A 244 12.74 0.79 -14.46
C ASP A 244 11.78 1.84 -15.03
N ARG A 245 10.49 1.72 -14.75
CA ARG A 245 9.48 2.71 -15.13
C ARG A 245 9.61 4.03 -14.36
N ALA A 246 10.23 4.00 -13.18
CA ALA A 246 10.44 5.19 -12.35
C ALA A 246 11.58 6.09 -12.84
N VAL A 247 12.42 5.64 -13.77
CA VAL A 247 13.47 6.46 -14.35
C VAL A 247 12.85 7.69 -15.05
N GLY A 248 13.31 8.88 -14.68
CA GLY A 248 12.76 10.14 -15.18
C GLY A 248 11.44 10.58 -14.52
N HIS A 249 10.92 9.82 -13.55
CA HIS A 249 9.73 10.13 -12.79
C HIS A 249 10.04 10.47 -11.33
N SER A 250 9.09 11.07 -10.65
CA SER A 250 9.10 11.22 -9.20
C SER A 250 8.22 10.15 -8.53
N VAL A 251 8.73 9.56 -7.45
CA VAL A 251 8.04 8.51 -6.68
C VAL A 251 7.97 8.94 -5.23
N LYS A 252 6.79 8.84 -4.64
CA LYS A 252 6.59 9.09 -3.20
C LYS A 252 6.86 7.82 -2.40
N MET A 253 7.75 7.93 -1.42
CA MET A 253 8.17 6.80 -0.59
C MET A 253 8.35 7.23 0.87
N VAL A 254 7.87 6.45 1.84
CA VAL A 254 8.16 6.69 3.26
C VAL A 254 9.63 6.39 3.56
N TYR A 255 10.20 7.11 4.53
CA TYR A 255 11.64 7.12 4.81
C TYR A 255 12.26 5.74 5.06
N ASN A 256 11.52 4.84 5.72
CA ASN A 256 11.98 3.48 6.05
C ASN A 256 12.06 2.54 4.84
N LEU A 257 11.37 2.83 3.75
CA LEU A 257 11.47 2.02 2.53
C LEU A 257 12.74 2.34 1.72
N LEU A 258 13.42 3.46 2.02
CA LEU A 258 14.65 3.84 1.32
C LEU A 258 15.79 2.81 1.50
N GLU A 259 15.80 2.06 2.60
CA GLU A 259 16.80 1.02 2.86
C GLU A 259 16.69 -0.19 1.93
N HIS A 260 15.52 -0.40 1.34
CA HIS A 260 15.24 -1.50 0.42
C HIS A 260 15.47 -1.14 -1.06
N LEU A 261 15.87 0.09 -1.35
CA LEU A 261 16.18 0.51 -2.73
C LEU A 261 17.39 -0.24 -3.29
N PRO A 262 17.33 -0.75 -4.54
CA PRO A 262 18.48 -1.36 -5.21
C PRO A 262 19.70 -0.43 -5.24
N LYS A 263 20.87 -1.00 -4.97
CA LYS A 263 22.14 -0.22 -4.91
C LYS A 263 22.83 -0.07 -6.26
N ASP A 264 22.28 -0.66 -7.32
CA ASP A 264 22.81 -0.69 -8.67
C ASP A 264 22.47 0.55 -9.49
N ARG A 265 21.73 1.52 -8.92
CA ARG A 265 21.30 2.76 -9.58
C ARG A 265 21.32 3.97 -8.65
N GLU A 266 21.31 5.17 -9.24
CA GLU A 266 21.34 6.44 -8.50
C GLU A 266 19.92 6.93 -8.21
N TYR A 267 19.70 7.39 -6.98
CA TYR A 267 18.48 8.05 -6.55
C TYR A 267 18.77 9.47 -6.06
N ARG A 268 17.95 10.42 -6.51
CA ARG A 268 17.95 11.78 -5.96
C ARG A 268 16.76 11.96 -5.05
N VAL A 269 17.03 12.11 -3.77
CA VAL A 269 16.03 12.11 -2.73
C VAL A 269 15.76 13.54 -2.25
N VAL A 270 14.52 13.98 -2.38
CA VAL A 270 14.01 15.20 -1.75
C VAL A 270 13.34 14.79 -0.44
N PHE A 271 14.03 15.00 0.69
CA PHE A 271 13.56 14.58 2.00
C PHE A 271 12.87 15.75 2.70
N MET A 272 11.54 15.63 2.84
CA MET A 272 10.71 16.66 3.45
C MET A 272 10.86 16.67 4.97
N ARG A 273 11.22 17.82 5.53
CA ARG A 273 11.33 18.09 6.95
C ARG A 273 10.23 19.05 7.38
N ARG A 274 9.59 18.77 8.49
CA ARG A 274 8.61 19.66 9.12
C ARG A 274 8.85 19.64 10.62
N GLN A 275 8.44 20.70 11.33
CA GLN A 275 8.48 20.69 12.80
C GLN A 275 7.66 19.52 13.33
N ILE A 276 8.24 18.73 14.26
CA ILE A 276 7.63 17.50 14.74
C ILE A 276 6.28 17.79 15.43
N ASP A 277 6.21 18.87 16.20
CA ASP A 277 4.98 19.28 16.87
C ASP A 277 3.84 19.54 15.88
N GLU A 278 4.14 20.14 14.71
CA GLU A 278 3.16 20.31 13.63
C GLU A 278 2.74 19.00 12.97
N ILE A 279 3.67 18.05 12.84
CA ILE A 279 3.36 16.71 12.33
C ILE A 279 2.40 16.01 13.29
N ILE A 280 2.67 16.04 14.59
CA ILE A 280 1.83 15.44 15.64
C ILE A 280 0.43 16.04 15.61
N GLN A 281 0.32 17.38 15.60
CA GLN A 281 -0.97 18.07 15.52
C GLN A 281 -1.76 17.68 14.26
N SER A 282 -1.07 17.64 13.10
CA SER A 282 -1.69 17.23 11.83
C SER A 282 -2.19 15.78 11.87
N GLN A 283 -1.47 14.90 12.53
CA GLN A 283 -1.84 13.50 12.69
C GLN A 283 -3.02 13.33 13.64
N ARG A 284 -3.00 14.02 14.78
CA ARG A 284 -4.15 14.05 15.71
C ARG A 284 -5.41 14.57 15.06
N ALA A 285 -5.32 15.67 14.30
CA ALA A 285 -6.45 16.22 13.58
C ALA A 285 -7.05 15.22 12.56
N MET A 286 -6.20 14.46 11.86
CA MET A 286 -6.63 13.39 10.96
C MET A 286 -7.32 12.25 11.73
N LEU A 287 -6.71 11.78 12.82
CA LEU A 287 -7.28 10.71 13.65
C LEU A 287 -8.63 11.10 14.23
N LEU A 288 -8.77 12.33 14.75
CA LEU A 288 -10.03 12.83 15.28
C LEU A 288 -11.13 12.89 14.22
N ARG A 289 -10.82 13.30 12.97
CA ARG A 289 -11.80 13.27 11.86
C ARG A 289 -12.23 11.86 11.51
N ASN A 290 -11.33 10.90 11.65
CA ASN A 290 -11.63 9.48 11.47
C ASN A 290 -12.29 8.86 12.72
N GLY A 291 -12.63 9.67 13.75
CA GLY A 291 -13.25 9.19 14.98
C GLY A 291 -12.32 8.45 15.94
N ILE A 292 -11.00 8.50 15.70
CA ILE A 292 -9.98 7.81 16.51
C ILE A 292 -9.46 8.81 17.56
N LYS A 293 -9.62 8.46 18.84
CA LYS A 293 -9.02 9.17 19.96
C LYS A 293 -7.78 8.40 20.42
N THR A 294 -6.66 9.08 20.53
CA THR A 294 -5.43 8.53 21.11
C THR A 294 -5.13 9.20 22.43
N GLU A 295 -4.71 8.42 23.41
CA GLU A 295 -4.33 8.87 24.76
C GLU A 295 -2.79 8.98 24.91
N ILE A 296 -2.03 8.62 23.86
CA ILE A 296 -0.56 8.70 23.90
C ILE A 296 -0.14 10.17 23.99
N PRO A 297 0.72 10.55 24.96
CA PRO A 297 1.21 11.90 25.09
C PRO A 297 1.98 12.36 23.84
N ASP A 298 1.91 13.68 23.52
CA ASP A 298 2.65 14.24 22.39
C ASP A 298 4.16 14.09 22.53
N GLU A 299 4.67 14.15 23.75
CA GLU A 299 6.10 13.98 24.04
C GLU A 299 6.60 12.58 23.69
N GLU A 300 5.81 11.55 23.96
CA GLU A 300 6.18 10.17 23.59
C GLU A 300 6.24 9.98 22.09
N ILE A 301 5.27 10.55 21.36
CA ILE A 301 5.25 10.53 19.89
C ILE A 301 6.44 11.32 19.34
N LYS A 302 6.75 12.46 19.95
CA LYS A 302 7.90 13.30 19.59
C LYS A 302 9.22 12.57 19.75
N GLU A 303 9.44 11.95 20.91
CA GLU A 303 10.64 11.14 21.16
C GLU A 303 10.80 10.00 20.14
N LEU A 304 9.68 9.36 19.76
CA LEU A 304 9.69 8.34 18.74
C LEU A 304 10.13 8.90 17.38
N PHE A 305 9.54 10.01 16.93
CA PHE A 305 9.92 10.64 15.66
C PHE A 305 11.37 11.08 15.65
N GLU A 306 11.85 11.64 16.73
CA GLU A 306 13.25 12.03 16.87
C GLU A 306 14.19 10.82 16.84
N ARG A 307 13.81 9.72 17.49
CA ARG A 307 14.59 8.47 17.49
C ARG A 307 14.70 7.90 16.08
N VAL A 308 13.58 7.77 15.35
CA VAL A 308 13.61 7.23 13.99
C VAL A 308 14.39 8.12 13.03
N LEU A 309 14.31 9.44 13.18
CA LEU A 309 15.13 10.37 12.38
C LEU A 309 16.62 10.24 12.72
N ARG A 310 16.99 10.12 14.01
CA ARG A 310 18.40 9.88 14.39
C ARG A 310 18.93 8.59 13.77
N GLN A 311 18.17 7.50 13.81
CA GLN A 311 18.54 6.24 13.19
C GLN A 311 18.71 6.38 11.67
N PHE A 312 17.77 7.02 11.00
CA PHE A 312 17.84 7.28 9.58
C PHE A 312 19.08 8.09 9.17
N TYR A 313 19.38 9.19 9.87
CA TYR A 313 20.57 10.01 9.57
C TYR A 313 21.88 9.35 9.98
N SER A 314 21.89 8.42 10.92
CA SER A 314 23.05 7.59 11.22
C SER A 314 23.34 6.55 10.14
N TRP A 315 22.29 6.00 9.52
CA TRP A 315 22.38 5.02 8.45
C TRP A 315 22.72 5.65 7.08
N LEU A 316 22.18 6.82 6.76
CA LEU A 316 22.27 7.48 5.46
C LEU A 316 23.70 7.63 4.89
N PRO A 317 24.74 8.01 5.68
CA PRO A 317 26.09 8.20 5.14
C PRO A 317 26.70 6.95 4.49
N SER A 318 26.22 5.77 4.83
CA SER A 318 26.67 4.50 4.25
C SER A 318 26.01 4.21 2.89
N GLN A 319 25.02 5.03 2.46
CA GLN A 319 24.23 4.78 1.25
C GLN A 319 24.70 5.67 0.08
N THR A 320 25.73 5.24 -0.62
CA THR A 320 26.38 6.03 -1.71
C THR A 320 25.48 6.24 -2.92
N HIS A 321 24.48 5.38 -3.12
CA HIS A 321 23.50 5.43 -4.21
C HIS A 321 22.37 6.44 -3.95
N LEU A 322 22.22 6.92 -2.72
CA LEU A 322 21.22 7.92 -2.32
C LEU A 322 21.86 9.31 -2.24
N LYS A 323 21.52 10.20 -3.15
CA LYS A 323 21.86 11.63 -3.06
C LYS A 323 20.67 12.37 -2.46
N LEU A 324 20.79 12.85 -1.22
CA LEU A 324 19.68 13.42 -0.48
C LEU A 324 19.85 14.92 -0.21
N ILE A 325 18.77 15.68 -0.43
CA ILE A 325 18.59 17.05 0.06
C ILE A 325 17.48 17.10 1.11
N ASN A 326 17.72 17.79 2.22
CA ASN A 326 16.68 18.13 3.18
C ASN A 326 15.94 19.39 2.76
N VAL A 327 14.62 19.32 2.68
CA VAL A 327 13.74 20.46 2.37
C VAL A 327 12.82 20.73 3.54
N SER A 328 12.97 21.90 4.17
CA SER A 328 12.08 22.35 5.22
C SER A 328 10.73 22.78 4.63
N TYR A 329 9.64 22.15 5.08
CA TYR A 329 8.28 22.53 4.71
C TYR A 329 7.98 23.98 5.09
N ASN A 330 8.41 24.40 6.27
CA ASN A 330 8.21 25.77 6.77
C ASN A 330 8.99 26.81 5.96
N GLU A 331 10.25 26.50 5.55
CA GLU A 331 11.02 27.37 4.67
C GLU A 331 10.47 27.39 3.25
N LEU A 332 9.99 26.27 2.74
CA LEU A 332 9.35 26.19 1.43
C LEU A 332 8.12 27.12 1.36
N LEU A 333 7.33 27.19 2.41
CA LEU A 333 6.18 28.09 2.47
C LEU A 333 6.60 29.57 2.65
N SER A 334 7.63 29.86 3.44
CA SER A 334 8.04 31.24 3.75
C SER A 334 8.98 31.85 2.71
N ARG A 335 9.80 31.02 2.04
CA ARG A 335 10.82 31.40 1.06
C ARG A 335 10.83 30.47 -0.16
N PRO A 336 9.71 30.38 -0.90
CA PRO A 336 9.56 29.39 -1.96
C PRO A 336 10.66 29.47 -3.03
N ALA A 337 10.98 30.66 -3.52
CA ALA A 337 11.94 30.84 -4.61
C ALA A 337 13.33 30.26 -4.30
N SER A 338 13.87 30.53 -3.10
CA SER A 338 15.20 30.02 -2.71
C SER A 338 15.19 28.51 -2.51
N THR A 339 14.14 27.96 -1.93
CA THR A 339 14.00 26.52 -1.67
C THR A 339 13.80 25.75 -2.98
N ILE A 340 12.97 26.25 -3.89
CA ILE A 340 12.75 25.67 -5.22
C ILE A 340 14.06 25.68 -6.03
N ALA A 341 14.83 26.79 -5.97
CA ALA A 341 16.13 26.85 -6.66
C ALA A 341 17.14 25.80 -6.12
N GLN A 342 17.13 25.50 -4.82
CA GLN A 342 17.94 24.44 -4.23
C GLN A 342 17.51 23.06 -4.74
N ILE A 343 16.20 22.78 -4.77
CA ILE A 343 15.63 21.53 -5.30
C ILE A 343 16.01 21.35 -6.76
N ASN A 344 15.81 22.38 -7.59
CA ASN A 344 16.14 22.35 -9.01
C ASN A 344 17.64 22.00 -9.24
N ARG A 345 18.53 22.65 -8.47
CA ARG A 345 19.97 22.37 -8.53
C ARG A 345 20.31 20.94 -8.12
N HIS A 346 19.69 20.45 -7.04
CA HIS A 346 19.92 19.08 -6.54
C HIS A 346 19.48 18.03 -7.57
N LEU A 347 18.33 18.24 -8.20
CA LEU A 347 17.80 17.33 -9.19
C LEU A 347 18.53 17.45 -10.55
N GLY A 348 19.22 18.58 -10.82
CA GLY A 348 19.94 18.80 -12.07
C GLY A 348 19.02 18.90 -13.28
N TYR A 349 17.76 19.24 -13.06
CA TYR A 349 16.78 19.52 -14.11
C TYR A 349 16.65 21.03 -14.38
N SER A 350 16.10 21.37 -15.53
CA SER A 350 15.58 22.70 -15.80
C SER A 350 14.08 22.69 -15.52
N LEU A 351 13.73 22.76 -14.22
CA LEU A 351 12.32 22.73 -13.80
C LEU A 351 11.64 24.07 -14.05
N ASP A 352 10.33 24.03 -14.32
CA ASP A 352 9.48 25.22 -14.28
C ASP A 352 9.27 25.65 -12.82
N THR A 353 10.20 26.49 -12.35
CA THR A 353 10.22 26.96 -10.96
C THR A 353 9.07 27.90 -10.65
N GLU A 354 8.51 28.58 -11.65
CA GLU A 354 7.37 29.46 -11.50
C GLU A 354 6.07 28.64 -11.29
N ALA A 355 5.84 27.64 -12.14
CA ALA A 355 4.73 26.70 -11.95
C ALA A 355 4.81 25.98 -10.59
N MET A 356 6.00 25.58 -10.17
CA MET A 356 6.21 24.98 -8.83
C MET A 356 5.79 25.92 -7.71
N ALA A 357 6.11 27.21 -7.79
CA ALA A 357 5.77 28.20 -6.77
C ALA A 357 4.26 28.44 -6.71
N GLN A 358 3.56 28.45 -7.84
CA GLN A 358 2.11 28.66 -7.92
C GLN A 358 1.28 27.55 -7.27
N VAL A 359 1.84 26.37 -7.09
CA VAL A 359 1.17 25.23 -6.44
C VAL A 359 1.05 25.39 -4.94
N ILE A 360 1.83 26.29 -4.34
CA ILE A 360 1.87 26.48 -2.89
C ILE A 360 0.58 27.17 -2.43
N ASP A 361 -0.23 26.44 -1.67
CA ASP A 361 -1.46 26.93 -1.08
C ASP A 361 -1.29 27.10 0.44
N HIS A 362 -1.17 28.35 0.87
CA HIS A 362 -1.01 28.70 2.29
C HIS A 362 -2.25 28.38 3.14
N SER A 363 -3.44 28.23 2.55
CA SER A 363 -4.65 27.86 3.26
C SER A 363 -4.62 26.43 3.81
N LEU A 364 -3.81 25.57 3.19
CA LEU A 364 -3.59 24.18 3.61
C LEU A 364 -2.59 24.05 4.77
N TYR A 365 -1.89 25.14 5.15
CA TYR A 365 -1.01 25.17 6.32
C TYR A 365 -1.84 25.45 7.60
N ARG A 366 -2.60 24.44 8.03
CA ARG A 366 -3.59 24.55 9.11
C ARG A 366 -3.02 24.34 10.51
N ASN A 367 -1.96 23.55 10.63
CA ASN A 367 -1.36 23.15 11.92
C ASN A 367 0.01 23.83 12.05
N ARG A 368 0.04 24.98 12.74
CA ARG A 368 1.25 25.75 12.98
C ARG A 368 1.71 25.52 14.42
N ALA A 369 3.01 25.38 14.63
CA ALA A 369 3.57 25.48 15.97
C ALA A 369 3.33 26.90 16.48
N ALA A 370 2.95 27.03 17.75
CA ALA A 370 2.71 28.31 18.42
C ALA A 370 4.02 29.11 18.57
#